data_c17e32e3caa568a2e31ad5a94f0970f4
#
_entry.id   c17e32e3caa568a2e31ad5a94f0970f4
#
_cell.length_a   1.000
_cell.length_b   1.000
_cell.length_c   1.000
_cell.angle_alpha   90.00
_cell.angle_beta   90.00
_cell.angle_gamma   90.00
#
_symmetry.space_group_name_H-M   'P 1'
#
loop_
_entity.id
_entity.type
_entity.pdbx_description
1 polymer ?
#
loop_
_entity_poly.entity_id
_entity_poly.type
_entity_poly.pdbx_seq_one_letter_code
_entity_poly.pdbx_strand_id
1 'polypeptide(L)'
;MALFRPFTALFATLLLAGPLVLSAAEKALTIETVVAKARAALTTNLAALDKVKGLRIEFIAYDLQGNAINESTLTLVAPSLRVQKTIEKNRNFEGIICSGKLEGWTARRADALASREIRSVPYEEFKKLQDMARDDLAFFAIPLAGVGTATYKGLAEIDGRKTHAVEYAYASGFRITRHFEYDSFALMASDQPMPKGGVQRQIVELMTKVDGIAFASRETITVDGKKSGSVTYKLIQVNPAVPAGLFDFPSF
;
A
#
# COMPACT_ATOMS: atom_id res chain seq x y z
N MET A 1 -49.88 -58.30 41.99
CA MET A 1 -49.62 -59.20 40.85
C MET A 1 -50.34 -58.58 39.66
N ALA A 2 -49.62 -57.88 38.82
CA ALA A 2 -50.18 -57.30 37.59
C ALA A 2 -49.10 -57.39 36.50
N LEU A 3 -49.41 -58.23 35.50
CA LEU A 3 -48.56 -58.50 34.34
C LEU A 3 -48.56 -57.26 33.37
N PHE A 4 -47.42 -56.73 33.08
CA PHE A 4 -47.21 -55.77 31.99
C PHE A 4 -46.70 -56.54 30.74
N ARG A 5 -47.46 -56.41 29.65
CA ARG A 5 -47.08 -56.86 28.30
C ARG A 5 -46.24 -55.75 27.61
N PRO A 6 -45.19 -56.06 26.85
CA PRO A 6 -44.48 -55.07 26.09
C PRO A 6 -45.16 -54.83 24.75
N PHE A 7 -45.32 -53.53 24.42
CA PHE A 7 -45.75 -53.05 23.10
C PHE A 7 -44.53 -52.91 22.19
N THR A 8 -44.51 -53.69 21.12
CA THR A 8 -43.47 -53.59 20.08
C THR A 8 -43.90 -52.50 19.08
N ALA A 9 -43.22 -51.35 19.12
CA ALA A 9 -43.39 -50.29 18.13
C ALA A 9 -42.42 -50.51 16.99
N LEU A 10 -42.95 -50.74 15.80
CA LEU A 10 -42.23 -50.85 14.54
C LEU A 10 -41.94 -49.44 14.03
N PHE A 11 -40.66 -49.02 14.12
CA PHE A 11 -40.22 -47.74 13.52
C PHE A 11 -39.86 -48.00 12.05
N ALA A 12 -40.67 -47.48 11.14
CA ALA A 12 -40.37 -47.38 9.71
C ALA A 12 -39.40 -46.21 9.50
N THR A 13 -38.14 -46.53 9.18
CA THR A 13 -37.12 -45.50 8.84
C THR A 13 -37.34 -45.06 7.41
N LEU A 14 -37.92 -43.84 7.25
CA LEU A 14 -38.05 -43.17 5.96
C LEU A 14 -36.69 -42.52 5.61
N LEU A 15 -35.92 -43.14 4.72
CA LEU A 15 -34.73 -42.54 4.13
C LEU A 15 -35.15 -41.44 3.16
N LEU A 16 -35.12 -40.18 3.64
CA LEU A 16 -35.17 -38.98 2.80
C LEU A 16 -33.80 -38.79 2.15
N ALA A 17 -33.66 -39.23 0.91
CA ALA A 17 -32.55 -38.87 0.05
C ALA A 17 -32.75 -37.40 -0.32
N GLY A 18 -32.16 -36.47 0.47
CA GLY A 18 -32.06 -35.07 0.11
C GLY A 18 -31.12 -34.91 -1.09
N PRO A 19 -31.41 -33.98 -2.04
CA PRO A 19 -30.51 -33.73 -3.15
C PRO A 19 -29.17 -33.21 -2.59
N LEU A 20 -28.09 -33.92 -2.88
CA LEU A 20 -26.71 -33.44 -2.75
C LEU A 20 -26.58 -32.25 -3.66
N VAL A 21 -26.75 -31.04 -3.12
CA VAL A 21 -26.32 -29.83 -3.78
C VAL A 21 -24.80 -29.88 -3.81
N LEU A 22 -24.23 -30.34 -4.94
CA LEU A 22 -22.81 -30.12 -5.22
C LEU A 22 -22.63 -28.59 -5.28
N SER A 23 -22.18 -28.02 -4.16
CA SER A 23 -21.61 -26.69 -4.15
C SER A 23 -20.43 -26.74 -5.11
N ALA A 24 -20.56 -26.10 -6.28
CA ALA A 24 -19.40 -25.86 -7.15
C ALA A 24 -18.35 -25.17 -6.28
N ALA A 25 -17.26 -25.85 -6.00
CA ALA A 25 -16.16 -25.28 -5.24
C ALA A 25 -15.73 -24.01 -5.96
N GLU A 26 -16.02 -22.88 -5.36
CA GLU A 26 -15.60 -21.57 -5.85
C GLU A 26 -14.09 -21.64 -6.01
N LYS A 27 -13.61 -21.56 -7.26
CA LYS A 27 -12.19 -21.73 -7.58
C LYS A 27 -11.42 -20.69 -6.78
N ALA A 28 -10.65 -21.14 -5.79
CA ALA A 28 -9.90 -20.24 -4.92
C ALA A 28 -9.09 -19.25 -5.79
N LEU A 29 -9.24 -17.97 -5.51
CA LEU A 29 -8.51 -16.91 -6.24
C LEU A 29 -7.01 -17.09 -6.01
N THR A 30 -6.24 -17.09 -7.10
CA THR A 30 -4.77 -17.10 -7.02
C THR A 30 -4.26 -15.67 -6.89
N ILE A 31 -3.02 -15.53 -6.41
CA ILE A 31 -2.35 -14.22 -6.30
C ILE A 31 -2.28 -13.51 -7.66
N GLU A 32 -1.98 -14.26 -8.73
CA GLU A 32 -1.90 -13.72 -10.10
C GLU A 32 -3.24 -13.14 -10.53
N THR A 33 -4.34 -13.83 -10.22
CA THR A 33 -5.69 -13.36 -10.55
C THR A 33 -6.05 -12.09 -9.80
N VAL A 34 -5.77 -12.03 -8.50
CA VAL A 34 -6.04 -10.84 -7.67
C VAL A 34 -5.23 -9.64 -8.18
N VAL A 35 -3.93 -9.84 -8.40
CA VAL A 35 -3.03 -8.80 -8.91
C VAL A 35 -3.44 -8.32 -10.31
N ALA A 36 -3.76 -9.24 -11.22
CA ALA A 36 -4.20 -8.86 -12.56
C ALA A 36 -5.46 -7.98 -12.53
N LYS A 37 -6.46 -8.34 -11.71
CA LYS A 37 -7.68 -7.56 -11.55
C LYS A 37 -7.42 -6.21 -10.87
N ALA A 38 -6.57 -6.16 -9.83
CA ALA A 38 -6.19 -4.92 -9.17
C ALA A 38 -5.47 -3.95 -10.13
N ARG A 39 -4.57 -4.45 -10.99
CA ARG A 39 -3.92 -3.64 -12.03
C ARG A 39 -4.93 -3.16 -13.08
N ALA A 40 -5.89 -4.00 -13.47
CA ALA A 40 -6.96 -3.61 -14.39
C ALA A 40 -7.91 -2.54 -13.78
N ALA A 41 -8.07 -2.50 -12.47
CA ALA A 41 -8.81 -1.44 -11.78
C ALA A 41 -8.10 -0.08 -11.82
N LEU A 42 -6.76 -0.07 -11.97
CA LEU A 42 -6.01 1.19 -12.12
C LEU A 42 -6.17 1.83 -13.51
N THR A 43 -6.27 1.01 -14.56
CA THR A 43 -6.31 1.51 -15.93
C THR A 43 -6.88 0.48 -16.90
N THR A 44 -7.57 0.95 -17.93
CA THR A 44 -8.02 0.10 -19.05
C THR A 44 -6.88 -0.27 -20.02
N ASN A 45 -5.72 0.41 -19.92
CA ASN A 45 -4.53 0.15 -20.74
C ASN A 45 -3.36 -0.29 -19.84
N LEU A 46 -3.27 -1.60 -19.57
CA LEU A 46 -2.21 -2.15 -18.71
C LEU A 46 -0.80 -1.82 -19.19
N ALA A 47 -0.56 -1.71 -20.50
CA ALA A 47 0.74 -1.32 -21.04
C ALA A 47 1.15 0.11 -20.66
N ALA A 48 0.21 0.96 -20.22
CA ALA A 48 0.53 2.29 -19.71
C ALA A 48 1.29 2.20 -18.38
N LEU A 49 0.98 1.22 -17.52
CA LEU A 49 1.67 1.02 -16.24
C LEU A 49 3.14 0.67 -16.45
N ASP A 50 3.46 -0.15 -17.46
CA ASP A 50 4.84 -0.59 -17.74
C ASP A 50 5.70 0.54 -18.36
N LYS A 51 5.05 1.58 -18.89
CA LYS A 51 5.71 2.78 -19.44
C LYS A 51 6.03 3.82 -18.37
N VAL A 52 5.51 3.68 -17.14
CA VAL A 52 5.83 4.60 -16.05
C VAL A 52 7.26 4.36 -15.61
N LYS A 53 8.12 5.37 -15.79
CA LYS A 53 9.54 5.34 -15.38
C LYS A 53 9.81 6.28 -14.21
N GLY A 54 8.84 7.10 -13.83
CA GLY A 54 8.94 7.98 -12.69
C GLY A 54 7.61 8.59 -12.31
N LEU A 55 7.55 9.05 -11.07
CA LEU A 55 6.42 9.79 -10.50
C LEU A 55 6.94 11.00 -9.73
N ARG A 56 6.25 12.13 -9.83
CA ARG A 56 6.37 13.23 -8.89
C ARG A 56 5.02 13.47 -8.25
N ILE A 57 5.01 13.47 -6.92
CA ILE A 57 3.80 13.56 -6.12
C ILE A 57 3.99 14.67 -5.09
N GLU A 58 3.07 15.64 -5.06
CA GLU A 58 3.02 16.68 -4.03
C GLU A 58 1.79 16.45 -3.16
N PHE A 59 1.97 16.45 -1.85
CA PHE A 59 0.89 16.16 -0.92
C PHE A 59 1.00 16.96 0.37
N ILE A 60 -0.14 17.13 1.04
CA ILE A 60 -0.24 17.76 2.36
C ILE A 60 -0.82 16.74 3.34
N ALA A 61 -0.15 16.59 4.47
CA ALA A 61 -0.66 15.84 5.62
C ALA A 61 -1.36 16.79 6.59
N TYR A 62 -2.48 16.33 7.15
CA TYR A 62 -3.32 17.06 8.07
C TYR A 62 -3.46 16.27 9.39
N ASP A 63 -3.55 17.00 10.51
CA ASP A 63 -3.91 16.44 11.81
C ASP A 63 -5.42 16.10 11.90
N LEU A 64 -5.85 15.65 13.10
CA LEU A 64 -7.26 15.30 13.35
C LEU A 64 -8.19 16.52 13.32
N GLN A 65 -7.67 17.72 13.52
CA GLN A 65 -8.39 18.99 13.50
C GLN A 65 -8.47 19.60 12.09
N GLY A 66 -7.76 18.98 11.13
CA GLY A 66 -7.71 19.45 9.74
C GLY A 66 -6.64 20.53 9.50
N ASN A 67 -5.73 20.75 10.45
CA ASN A 67 -4.60 21.66 10.24
C ASN A 67 -3.52 20.98 9.41
N ALA A 68 -2.96 21.70 8.43
CA ALA A 68 -1.82 21.21 7.66
C ALA A 68 -0.57 21.14 8.55
N ILE A 69 -0.04 19.91 8.73
CA ILE A 69 1.17 19.66 9.53
C ILE A 69 2.43 19.58 8.67
N ASN A 70 2.32 18.92 7.51
CA ASN A 70 3.44 18.71 6.60
C ASN A 70 3.02 18.97 5.15
N GLU A 71 3.94 19.51 4.37
CA GLU A 71 3.87 19.59 2.93
C GLU A 71 5.06 18.84 2.34
N SER A 72 4.80 17.90 1.44
CA SER A 72 5.83 16.99 0.93
C SER A 72 5.83 16.93 -0.59
N THR A 73 7.03 16.78 -1.15
CA THR A 73 7.24 16.41 -2.55
C THR A 73 8.01 15.10 -2.57
N LEU A 74 7.44 14.09 -3.22
CA LEU A 74 8.05 12.78 -3.46
C LEU A 74 8.37 12.67 -4.94
N THR A 75 9.61 12.33 -5.28
CA THR A 75 10.03 11.99 -6.65
C THR A 75 10.60 10.57 -6.66
N LEU A 76 10.06 9.75 -7.56
CA LEU A 76 10.45 8.36 -7.79
C LEU A 76 10.96 8.22 -9.21
N VAL A 77 12.04 7.45 -9.41
CA VAL A 77 12.54 7.08 -10.74
C VAL A 77 12.97 5.61 -10.74
N ALA A 78 12.51 4.87 -11.75
CA ALA A 78 12.86 3.46 -11.91
C ALA A 78 14.38 3.26 -12.03
N PRO A 79 14.90 2.13 -11.51
CA PRO A 79 14.14 1.06 -10.87
C PRO A 79 13.84 1.30 -9.38
N SER A 80 14.53 2.25 -8.69
CA SER A 80 14.47 2.34 -7.22
C SER A 80 14.96 3.66 -6.64
N LEU A 81 15.08 4.71 -7.45
CA LEU A 81 15.48 6.02 -6.95
C LEU A 81 14.29 6.71 -6.28
N ARG A 82 14.52 7.29 -5.10
CA ARG A 82 13.52 7.98 -4.31
C ARG A 82 14.12 9.20 -3.63
N VAL A 83 13.47 10.33 -3.73
CA VAL A 83 13.74 11.48 -2.89
C VAL A 83 12.40 12.04 -2.39
N GLN A 84 12.34 12.28 -1.09
CA GLN A 84 11.21 12.95 -0.47
C GLN A 84 11.71 14.17 0.31
N LYS A 85 11.17 15.33 -0.05
CA LYS A 85 11.33 16.56 0.70
C LYS A 85 10.07 16.82 1.49
N THR A 86 10.19 17.12 2.78
CA THR A 86 9.07 17.46 3.67
C THR A 86 9.35 18.79 4.36
N ILE A 87 8.35 19.65 4.41
CA ILE A 87 8.35 20.92 5.15
C ILE A 87 7.32 20.79 6.27
N GLU A 88 7.76 20.84 7.53
CA GLU A 88 6.88 20.90 8.70
C GLU A 88 6.37 22.34 8.89
N LYS A 89 5.07 22.53 8.74
CA LYS A 89 4.46 23.89 8.77
C LYS A 89 4.61 24.59 10.13
N ASN A 90 4.53 23.81 11.23
CA ASN A 90 4.56 24.37 12.58
C ASN A 90 5.96 24.80 13.05
N ARG A 91 7.03 24.32 12.41
CA ARG A 91 8.42 24.52 12.83
C ARG A 91 9.29 25.14 11.77
N ASN A 92 8.77 25.36 10.56
CA ASN A 92 9.55 25.71 9.34
C ASN A 92 10.72 24.75 9.09
N PHE A 93 10.65 23.55 9.66
CA PHE A 93 11.66 22.51 9.53
C PHE A 93 11.58 21.89 8.14
N GLU A 94 12.72 21.78 7.48
CA GLU A 94 12.85 21.06 6.21
C GLU A 94 13.62 19.75 6.44
N GLY A 95 13.04 18.66 5.99
CA GLY A 95 13.68 17.35 5.95
C GLY A 95 13.72 16.81 4.51
N ILE A 96 14.84 16.21 4.13
CA ILE A 96 14.99 15.47 2.88
C ILE A 96 15.49 14.08 3.22
N ILE A 97 14.91 13.06 2.61
CA ILE A 97 15.43 11.68 2.62
C ILE A 97 15.55 11.21 1.17
N CYS A 98 16.71 10.70 0.82
CA CYS A 98 17.03 10.26 -0.53
C CYS A 98 17.61 8.84 -0.53
N SER A 99 17.17 8.07 -1.51
CA SER A 99 17.77 6.82 -1.93
C SER A 99 18.28 7.01 -3.36
N GLY A 100 19.58 7.23 -3.49
CA GLY A 100 20.27 7.37 -4.78
C GLY A 100 20.62 6.02 -5.41
N LYS A 101 21.57 6.03 -6.35
CA LYS A 101 22.04 4.80 -7.02
C LYS A 101 22.85 3.90 -6.12
N LEU A 102 23.80 4.46 -5.40
CA LEU A 102 24.81 3.73 -4.62
C LEU A 102 24.62 3.89 -3.11
N GLU A 103 24.03 5.00 -2.68
CA GLU A 103 23.90 5.37 -1.27
C GLU A 103 22.61 6.15 -1.01
N GLY A 104 22.23 6.19 0.26
CA GLY A 104 21.14 7.03 0.74
C GLY A 104 21.68 8.15 1.64
N TRP A 105 20.95 9.27 1.66
CA TRP A 105 21.29 10.39 2.51
C TRP A 105 20.04 11.09 3.05
N THR A 106 20.21 11.77 4.17
CA THR A 106 19.23 12.70 4.70
C THR A 106 19.84 14.08 4.81
N ALA A 107 19.03 15.12 4.59
CA ALA A 107 19.39 16.47 4.92
C ALA A 107 18.31 17.08 5.80
N ARG A 108 18.71 17.85 6.80
CA ARG A 108 17.79 18.51 7.73
C ARG A 108 18.19 19.97 7.91
N ARG A 109 17.18 20.81 8.04
CA ARG A 109 17.37 22.25 8.28
C ARG A 109 16.31 22.72 9.26
N ALA A 110 16.73 23.36 10.36
CA ALA A 110 15.82 23.77 11.43
C ALA A 110 14.90 24.93 11.02
N ASP A 111 15.41 25.82 10.15
CA ASP A 111 14.66 26.94 9.56
C ASP A 111 15.28 27.33 8.21
N ALA A 112 14.70 28.33 7.55
CA ALA A 112 15.14 28.74 6.20
C ALA A 112 16.56 29.33 6.16
N LEU A 113 17.10 29.81 7.27
CA LEU A 113 18.41 30.46 7.37
C LEU A 113 19.50 29.51 7.90
N ALA A 114 19.10 28.41 8.56
CA ALA A 114 20.03 27.44 9.11
C ALA A 114 20.77 26.65 8.01
N SER A 115 22.02 26.27 8.28
CA SER A 115 22.76 25.35 7.43
C SER A 115 22.09 23.98 7.44
N ARG A 116 22.17 23.26 6.32
CA ARG A 116 21.69 21.87 6.22
C ARG A 116 22.66 20.94 6.90
N GLU A 117 22.15 20.11 7.79
CA GLU A 117 22.86 18.95 8.31
C GLU A 117 22.61 17.78 7.38
N ILE A 118 23.68 17.22 6.78
CA ILE A 118 23.61 16.09 5.85
C ILE A 118 24.21 14.88 6.52
N ARG A 119 23.54 13.71 6.42
CA ARG A 119 23.97 12.44 6.97
C ARG A 119 23.71 11.31 5.98
N SER A 120 24.61 10.33 5.92
CA SER A 120 24.36 9.08 5.21
C SER A 120 23.25 8.28 5.91
N VAL A 121 22.46 7.60 5.12
CA VAL A 121 21.45 6.63 5.60
C VAL A 121 22.13 5.28 5.81
N PRO A 122 21.87 4.57 6.93
CA PRO A 122 22.38 3.21 7.11
C PRO A 122 21.97 2.29 5.95
N TYR A 123 22.84 1.35 5.59
CA TYR A 123 22.64 0.49 4.41
C TYR A 123 21.28 -0.23 4.41
N GLU A 124 20.85 -0.78 5.53
CA GLU A 124 19.57 -1.49 5.65
C GLU A 124 18.36 -0.55 5.40
N GLU A 125 18.43 0.67 5.91
CA GLU A 125 17.39 1.68 5.68
C GLU A 125 17.40 2.14 4.21
N PHE A 126 18.58 2.34 3.64
CA PHE A 126 18.73 2.66 2.22
C PHE A 126 18.07 1.59 1.33
N LYS A 127 18.30 0.29 1.62
CA LYS A 127 17.67 -0.81 0.87
C LYS A 127 16.15 -0.81 1.00
N LYS A 128 15.61 -0.48 2.18
CA LYS A 128 14.15 -0.33 2.36
C LYS A 128 13.59 0.81 1.53
N LEU A 129 14.26 1.97 1.51
CA LEU A 129 13.83 3.10 0.67
C LEU A 129 13.83 2.75 -0.83
N GLN A 130 14.82 1.96 -1.29
CA GLN A 130 14.85 1.45 -2.66
C GLN A 130 13.66 0.52 -2.95
N ASP A 131 13.34 -0.39 -2.03
CA ASP A 131 12.23 -1.32 -2.22
C ASP A 131 10.87 -0.62 -2.12
N MET A 132 10.72 0.41 -1.28
CA MET A 132 9.55 1.28 -1.30
C MET A 132 9.35 1.94 -2.67
N ALA A 133 10.42 2.48 -3.27
CA ALA A 133 10.34 3.07 -4.61
C ALA A 133 9.96 2.05 -5.69
N ARG A 134 10.50 0.83 -5.62
CA ARG A 134 10.14 -0.27 -6.52
C ARG A 134 8.67 -0.64 -6.41
N ASP A 135 8.19 -0.77 -5.17
CA ASP A 135 6.81 -1.12 -4.87
C ASP A 135 5.82 -0.08 -5.39
N ASP A 136 6.11 1.20 -5.14
CA ASP A 136 5.29 2.33 -5.63
C ASP A 136 5.22 2.36 -7.17
N LEU A 137 6.35 2.10 -7.85
CA LEU A 137 6.43 2.10 -9.32
C LEU A 137 5.96 0.79 -9.95
N ALA A 138 5.78 -0.29 -9.17
CA ALA A 138 5.31 -1.59 -9.67
C ALA A 138 3.81 -1.63 -9.96
N PHE A 139 3.02 -0.68 -9.45
CA PHE A 139 1.56 -0.67 -9.61
C PHE A 139 0.95 -2.05 -9.32
N PHE A 140 1.24 -2.58 -8.14
CA PHE A 140 0.78 -3.88 -7.64
C PHE A 140 1.33 -5.12 -8.38
N ALA A 141 2.27 -4.97 -9.33
CA ALA A 141 2.88 -6.13 -9.95
C ALA A 141 3.57 -7.03 -8.92
N ILE A 142 3.55 -8.33 -9.18
CA ILE A 142 4.29 -9.30 -8.38
C ILE A 142 5.79 -9.00 -8.51
N PRO A 143 6.54 -8.83 -7.40
CA PRO A 143 7.97 -8.59 -7.45
C PRO A 143 8.73 -9.72 -8.17
N LEU A 144 9.83 -9.37 -8.83
CA LEU A 144 10.72 -10.35 -9.45
C LEU A 144 11.34 -11.28 -8.38
N ALA A 145 11.63 -12.52 -8.78
CA ALA A 145 12.34 -13.47 -7.94
C ALA A 145 13.65 -12.89 -7.42
N GLY A 146 13.92 -13.06 -6.13
CA GLY A 146 15.09 -12.49 -5.45
C GLY A 146 14.94 -11.02 -5.03
N VAL A 147 13.92 -10.30 -5.51
CA VAL A 147 13.60 -8.93 -5.08
C VAL A 147 12.56 -8.93 -3.96
N GLY A 148 11.52 -9.74 -4.12
CA GLY A 148 10.45 -9.83 -3.14
C GLY A 148 9.43 -10.90 -3.51
N THR A 149 8.34 -10.94 -2.76
CA THR A 149 7.20 -11.84 -2.97
C THR A 149 5.90 -11.10 -2.82
N ALA A 150 4.85 -11.60 -3.49
CA ALA A 150 3.47 -11.22 -3.23
C ALA A 150 2.69 -12.46 -2.77
N THR A 151 1.93 -12.34 -1.70
CA THR A 151 1.17 -13.44 -1.11
C THR A 151 -0.28 -13.01 -0.91
N TYR A 152 -1.20 -13.76 -1.48
CA TYR A 152 -2.63 -13.57 -1.21
C TYR A 152 -2.95 -14.10 0.20
N LYS A 153 -3.41 -13.22 1.08
CA LYS A 153 -3.72 -13.53 2.50
C LYS A 153 -5.18 -13.95 2.70
N GLY A 154 -5.98 -13.95 1.63
CA GLY A 154 -7.41 -14.23 1.71
C GLY A 154 -8.24 -12.97 1.84
N LEU A 155 -9.49 -13.16 2.32
CA LEU A 155 -10.42 -12.05 2.57
C LEU A 155 -10.10 -11.41 3.91
N ALA A 156 -10.22 -10.07 3.94
CA ALA A 156 -10.15 -9.24 5.14
C ALA A 156 -11.31 -8.25 5.15
N GLU A 157 -11.48 -7.54 6.24
CA GLU A 157 -12.50 -6.51 6.39
C GLU A 157 -11.85 -5.17 6.74
N ILE A 158 -12.22 -4.11 6.04
CA ILE A 158 -11.79 -2.74 6.28
C ILE A 158 -13.06 -1.88 6.40
N ASP A 159 -13.30 -1.29 7.56
CA ASP A 159 -14.47 -0.45 7.83
C ASP A 159 -15.79 -1.12 7.41
N GLY A 160 -15.99 -2.41 7.76
CA GLY A 160 -17.18 -3.19 7.44
C GLY A 160 -17.28 -3.66 5.99
N ARG A 161 -16.28 -3.40 5.14
CA ARG A 161 -16.25 -3.78 3.73
C ARG A 161 -15.27 -4.93 3.49
N LYS A 162 -15.72 -5.95 2.74
CA LYS A 162 -14.86 -7.08 2.35
C LYS A 162 -13.78 -6.64 1.37
N THR A 163 -12.58 -7.15 1.56
CA THR A 163 -11.42 -6.87 0.70
C THR A 163 -10.61 -8.13 0.45
N HIS A 164 -9.88 -8.15 -0.66
CA HIS A 164 -8.80 -9.11 -0.93
C HIS A 164 -7.50 -8.53 -0.39
N ALA A 165 -6.88 -9.21 0.59
CA ALA A 165 -5.61 -8.77 1.17
C ALA A 165 -4.43 -9.43 0.46
N VAL A 166 -3.46 -8.62 0.01
CA VAL A 166 -2.20 -9.06 -0.61
C VAL A 166 -1.03 -8.45 0.12
N GLU A 167 -0.18 -9.28 0.70
CA GLU A 167 1.07 -8.87 1.31
C GLU A 167 2.20 -8.88 0.28
N TYR A 168 2.91 -7.77 0.17
CA TYR A 168 4.17 -7.63 -0.56
C TYR A 168 5.31 -7.57 0.46
N ALA A 169 6.30 -8.45 0.30
CA ALA A 169 7.45 -8.54 1.20
C ALA A 169 8.74 -8.53 0.38
N TYR A 170 9.65 -7.61 0.71
CA TYR A 170 10.88 -7.37 -0.02
C TYR A 170 12.11 -7.86 0.77
N ALA A 171 13.19 -8.14 0.04
CA ALA A 171 14.43 -8.67 0.62
C ALA A 171 15.07 -7.74 1.67
N SER A 172 14.82 -6.42 1.58
CA SER A 172 15.26 -5.43 2.59
C SER A 172 14.50 -5.50 3.92
N GLY A 173 13.45 -6.33 3.99
CA GLY A 173 12.51 -6.35 5.12
C GLY A 173 11.38 -5.31 5.01
N PHE A 174 11.30 -4.53 3.94
CA PHE A 174 10.12 -3.71 3.66
C PHE A 174 8.91 -4.61 3.40
N ARG A 175 7.78 -4.28 4.03
CA ARG A 175 6.51 -5.01 3.88
C ARG A 175 5.37 -4.02 3.77
N ILE A 176 4.38 -4.36 2.94
CA ILE A 176 3.13 -3.62 2.81
C ILE A 176 2.00 -4.62 2.48
N THR A 177 0.85 -4.48 3.11
CA THR A 177 -0.35 -5.24 2.75
C THR A 177 -1.33 -4.30 2.07
N ARG A 178 -1.75 -4.63 0.86
CA ARG A 178 -2.77 -3.89 0.13
C ARG A 178 -4.11 -4.61 0.21
N HIS A 179 -5.15 -3.85 0.43
CA HIS A 179 -6.53 -4.30 0.54
C HIS A 179 -7.28 -3.80 -0.69
N PHE A 180 -7.69 -4.73 -1.54
CA PHE A 180 -8.46 -4.45 -2.74
C PHE A 180 -9.93 -4.74 -2.48
N GLU A 181 -10.81 -3.85 -2.86
CA GLU A 181 -12.27 -4.00 -2.72
C GLU A 181 -12.74 -5.28 -3.39
N TYR A 182 -13.68 -5.98 -2.75
CA TYR A 182 -14.05 -7.36 -3.08
C TYR A 182 -14.53 -7.54 -4.52
N ASP A 183 -15.37 -6.65 -5.03
CA ASP A 183 -15.97 -6.77 -6.36
C ASP A 183 -15.14 -6.07 -7.45
N SER A 184 -14.71 -4.84 -7.17
CA SER A 184 -14.05 -3.97 -8.16
C SER A 184 -12.53 -4.16 -8.24
N PHE A 185 -11.91 -4.75 -7.22
CA PHE A 185 -10.46 -4.86 -7.05
C PHE A 185 -9.72 -3.50 -7.01
N ALA A 186 -10.45 -2.40 -6.83
CA ALA A 186 -9.84 -1.09 -6.60
C ALA A 186 -9.10 -1.07 -5.25
N LEU A 187 -7.99 -0.34 -5.18
CA LEU A 187 -7.28 -0.16 -3.91
C LEU A 187 -8.17 0.56 -2.91
N MET A 188 -8.38 -0.07 -1.76
CA MET A 188 -9.17 0.47 -0.68
C MET A 188 -8.31 0.93 0.49
N ALA A 189 -7.28 0.17 0.85
CA ALA A 189 -6.37 0.53 1.91
C ALA A 189 -4.98 -0.10 1.72
N SER A 190 -3.98 0.46 2.41
CA SER A 190 -2.64 -0.09 2.51
C SER A 190 -2.18 -0.09 3.96
N ASP A 191 -1.68 -1.22 4.45
CA ASP A 191 -1.15 -1.41 5.80
C ASP A 191 0.36 -1.50 5.75
N GLN A 192 1.03 -0.73 6.59
CA GLN A 192 2.48 -0.76 6.75
C GLN A 192 2.84 -0.97 8.22
N PRO A 193 3.65 -2.01 8.54
CA PRO A 193 4.18 -2.19 9.88
C PRO A 193 5.04 -1.01 10.32
N MET A 194 4.88 -0.54 11.55
CA MET A 194 5.67 0.54 12.11
C MET A 194 6.93 0.00 12.81
N PRO A 195 8.06 0.72 12.79
CA PRO A 195 9.32 0.28 13.39
C PRO A 195 9.25 -0.03 14.90
N LYS A 196 8.34 0.64 15.62
CA LYS A 196 8.15 0.47 17.09
C LYS A 196 7.00 -0.50 17.42
N GLY A 197 6.53 -1.26 16.44
CA GLY A 197 5.33 -2.08 16.53
C GLY A 197 4.06 -1.29 16.17
N GLY A 198 2.98 -2.05 15.90
CA GLY A 198 1.73 -1.49 15.41
C GLY A 198 1.67 -1.40 13.88
N VAL A 199 0.53 -0.94 13.37
CA VAL A 199 0.24 -0.85 11.94
C VAL A 199 -0.27 0.56 11.62
N GLN A 200 0.39 1.21 10.66
CA GLN A 200 -0.17 2.39 10.01
C GLN A 200 -1.00 1.93 8.81
N ARG A 201 -2.26 2.37 8.73
CA ARG A 201 -3.14 2.13 7.58
C ARG A 201 -3.46 3.43 6.88
N GLN A 202 -3.37 3.40 5.56
CA GLN A 202 -3.84 4.44 4.66
C GLN A 202 -5.12 3.94 3.99
N ILE A 203 -6.24 4.62 4.22
CA ILE A 203 -7.56 4.27 3.66
C ILE A 203 -7.86 5.26 2.56
N VAL A 204 -8.07 4.76 1.33
CA VAL A 204 -8.37 5.60 0.16
C VAL A 204 -9.80 6.14 0.28
N GLU A 205 -9.96 7.46 0.30
CA GLU A 205 -11.25 8.15 0.31
C GLU A 205 -11.67 8.58 -1.09
N LEU A 206 -10.72 9.10 -1.86
CA LEU A 206 -10.96 9.62 -3.20
C LEU A 206 -9.85 9.17 -4.16
N MET A 207 -10.24 8.93 -5.40
CA MET A 207 -9.34 8.62 -6.51
C MET A 207 -9.39 9.72 -7.55
N THR A 208 -8.29 9.89 -8.27
CA THR A 208 -8.17 10.74 -9.47
C THR A 208 -7.50 9.96 -10.59
N LYS A 209 -7.64 10.43 -11.84
CA LYS A 209 -6.93 9.85 -12.98
C LYS A 209 -5.91 10.82 -13.53
N VAL A 210 -4.70 10.34 -13.72
CA VAL A 210 -3.60 11.06 -14.38
C VAL A 210 -3.05 10.16 -15.48
N ASP A 211 -3.03 10.64 -16.71
CA ASP A 211 -2.61 9.89 -17.92
C ASP A 211 -3.33 8.53 -18.06
N GLY A 212 -4.61 8.48 -17.66
CA GLY A 212 -5.44 7.27 -17.72
C GLY A 212 -5.18 6.26 -16.60
N ILE A 213 -4.29 6.56 -15.64
CA ILE A 213 -3.99 5.73 -14.47
C ILE A 213 -4.69 6.32 -13.24
N ALA A 214 -5.34 5.47 -12.47
CA ALA A 214 -6.00 5.86 -11.23
C ALA A 214 -5.00 5.93 -10.07
N PHE A 215 -5.05 7.02 -9.30
CA PHE A 215 -4.24 7.28 -8.11
C PHE A 215 -5.15 7.71 -6.96
N ALA A 216 -4.76 7.41 -5.73
CA ALA A 216 -5.39 8.03 -4.57
C ALA A 216 -5.18 9.55 -4.64
N SER A 217 -6.24 10.33 -4.37
CA SER A 217 -6.18 11.79 -4.29
C SER A 217 -6.43 12.30 -2.87
N ARG A 218 -7.03 11.46 -2.03
CA ARG A 218 -7.19 11.69 -0.59
C ARG A 218 -7.22 10.37 0.16
N GLU A 219 -6.55 10.36 1.32
CA GLU A 219 -6.50 9.20 2.21
C GLU A 219 -6.69 9.62 3.67
N THR A 220 -7.35 8.77 4.45
CA THR A 220 -7.35 8.83 5.92
C THR A 220 -6.22 7.94 6.45
N ILE A 221 -5.48 8.46 7.43
CA ILE A 221 -4.42 7.73 8.12
C ILE A 221 -4.93 7.25 9.46
N THR A 222 -4.74 5.96 9.74
CA THR A 222 -4.99 5.38 11.06
C THR A 222 -3.71 4.73 11.60
N VAL A 223 -3.56 4.69 12.92
CA VAL A 223 -2.53 3.95 13.63
C VAL A 223 -3.22 3.03 14.61
N ASP A 224 -2.99 1.73 14.48
CA ASP A 224 -3.66 0.68 15.28
C ASP A 224 -5.19 0.87 15.33
N GLY A 225 -5.79 1.14 14.15
CA GLY A 225 -7.22 1.35 13.98
C GLY A 225 -7.76 2.70 14.45
N LYS A 226 -6.92 3.56 15.06
CA LYS A 226 -7.34 4.89 15.50
C LYS A 226 -6.96 5.93 14.45
N LYS A 227 -7.90 6.76 14.01
CA LYS A 227 -7.63 7.87 13.09
C LYS A 227 -6.54 8.78 13.69
N SER A 228 -5.54 9.10 12.88
CA SER A 228 -4.41 9.98 13.26
C SER A 228 -4.30 11.21 12.36
N GLY A 229 -4.96 11.22 11.21
CA GLY A 229 -4.93 12.36 10.28
C GLY A 229 -5.43 11.99 8.89
N SER A 230 -5.06 12.80 7.91
CA SER A 230 -5.35 12.55 6.50
C SER A 230 -4.25 13.11 5.59
N VAL A 231 -4.23 12.64 4.34
CA VAL A 231 -3.35 13.14 3.28
C VAL A 231 -4.19 13.54 2.08
N THR A 232 -3.86 14.69 1.49
CA THR A 232 -4.43 15.13 0.21
C THR A 232 -3.29 15.31 -0.80
N TYR A 233 -3.41 14.66 -1.94
CA TYR A 233 -2.45 14.74 -3.04
C TYR A 233 -2.83 15.92 -3.92
N LYS A 234 -1.90 16.90 -4.05
CA LYS A 234 -2.11 18.16 -4.79
C LYS A 234 -1.69 18.05 -6.24
N LEU A 235 -0.65 17.27 -6.49
CA LEU A 235 -0.09 17.06 -7.83
C LEU A 235 0.40 15.63 -7.95
N ILE A 236 0.07 14.98 -9.05
CA ILE A 236 0.65 13.71 -9.48
C ILE A 236 1.07 13.91 -10.93
N GLN A 237 2.35 13.69 -11.22
CA GLN A 237 2.91 13.72 -12.56
C GLN A 237 3.53 12.36 -12.89
N VAL A 238 3.17 11.82 -14.03
CA VAL A 238 3.74 10.60 -14.58
C VAL A 238 4.90 10.97 -15.50
N ASN A 239 6.03 10.29 -15.35
CA ASN A 239 7.24 10.52 -16.13
C ASN A 239 7.70 12.00 -16.15
N PRO A 240 7.83 12.66 -14.97
CA PRO A 240 8.27 14.05 -14.92
C PRO A 240 9.69 14.21 -15.44
N ALA A 241 10.03 15.38 -15.93
CA ALA A 241 11.42 15.77 -16.10
C ALA A 241 12.12 15.82 -14.73
N VAL A 242 13.22 15.10 -14.59
CA VAL A 242 13.97 15.00 -13.33
C VAL A 242 15.26 15.79 -13.46
N PRO A 243 15.54 16.76 -12.55
CA PRO A 243 16.79 17.50 -12.57
C PRO A 243 18.01 16.57 -12.45
N ALA A 244 19.07 16.88 -13.20
CA ALA A 244 20.34 16.18 -13.05
C ALA A 244 20.84 16.33 -11.61
N GLY A 245 21.39 15.25 -11.05
CA GLY A 245 21.93 15.26 -9.69
C GLY A 245 20.91 15.23 -8.56
N LEU A 246 19.60 15.17 -8.84
CA LEU A 246 18.55 15.17 -7.78
C LEU A 246 18.77 14.07 -6.72
N PHE A 247 19.32 12.94 -7.12
CA PHE A 247 19.54 11.77 -6.26
C PHE A 247 21.01 11.60 -5.81
N ASP A 248 21.89 12.50 -6.24
CA ASP A 248 23.30 12.45 -5.88
C ASP A 248 23.49 12.93 -4.43
N PHE A 249 24.53 12.44 -3.77
CA PHE A 249 24.91 12.96 -2.46
C PHE A 249 25.26 14.46 -2.63
N PRO A 250 24.72 15.35 -1.78
CA PRO A 250 24.99 16.77 -1.91
C PRO A 250 26.47 17.06 -1.73
N SER A 251 27.12 17.66 -2.74
CA SER A 251 28.47 18.22 -2.62
C SER A 251 28.41 19.60 -1.94
N PHE A 252 29.39 19.86 -1.09
CA PHE A 252 29.57 21.15 -0.41
C PHE A 252 30.37 22.12 -1.28
#